data_5775a4cc91f1282c8694ab6c811e7521
#
_entry.id   5775a4cc91f1282c8694ab6c811e7521
#
_cell.length_a   1.000
_cell.length_b   1.000
_cell.length_c   1.000
_cell.angle_alpha   90.00
_cell.angle_beta   90.00
_cell.angle_gamma   90.00
#
_symmetry.space_group_name_H-M   'P 1'
#
loop_
_entity.id
_entity.type
_entity.pdbx_description
1 polymer ?
#
loop_
_entity_poly.entity_id
_entity_poly.type
_entity_poly.pdbx_seq_one_letter_code
_entity_poly.pdbx_strand_id
1 'polypeptide(L)'
;YVSLKGVTGSAALDVAAVAARIPDIRARTGVPVGVGFGIRDAATAAAVAKIADAVVVGSRIIEEIEQSVPAQACANVLALVAEIRRGMDAATSTSGGTTWAG
;
A
#
# COMPACT_ATOMS: atom_id res chain seq x y z
N TYR A 1 -8.95 2.55 -5.91
CA TYR A 1 -9.60 3.45 -4.97
C TYR A 1 -8.57 4.39 -4.37
N VAL A 2 -8.87 5.65 -4.42
CA VAL A 2 -8.00 6.68 -3.87
C VAL A 2 -8.72 7.31 -2.68
N SER A 3 -8.14 7.17 -1.51
CA SER A 3 -8.70 7.78 -0.31
C SER A 3 -8.25 9.23 -0.23
N LEU A 4 -9.19 10.15 -0.10
CA LEU A 4 -8.88 11.57 0.00
C LEU A 4 -8.75 12.04 1.45
N LYS A 5 -9.11 11.23 2.39
CA LYS A 5 -8.96 11.56 3.80
C LYS A 5 -7.51 11.34 4.21
N GLY A 6 -6.98 12.27 4.96
CA GLY A 6 -5.61 12.16 5.42
C GLY A 6 -4.58 12.57 4.39
N VAL A 7 -4.97 13.35 3.41
CA VAL A 7 -4.11 13.74 2.29
C VAL A 7 -2.89 14.54 2.73
N THR A 8 -2.99 15.23 3.82
CA THR A 8 -1.94 16.16 4.24
C THR A 8 -0.92 15.51 5.16
N GLY A 9 -0.50 14.33 4.84
CA GLY A 9 0.68 13.73 5.45
C GLY A 9 0.67 13.48 6.95
N SER A 10 -0.17 14.12 7.70
CA SER A 10 -0.21 13.95 9.14
C SER A 10 -1.27 12.96 9.60
N ALA A 11 -2.20 12.65 8.74
CA ALA A 11 -3.28 11.73 9.09
C ALA A 11 -2.99 10.34 8.57
N ALA A 12 -3.14 9.36 9.41
CA ALA A 12 -3.05 7.97 9.00
C ALA A 12 -4.21 7.64 8.08
N LEU A 13 -3.98 6.72 7.16
CA LEU A 13 -5.03 6.17 6.34
C LEU A 13 -6.08 5.54 7.26
N ASP A 14 -7.34 5.86 7.04
CA ASP A 14 -8.42 5.24 7.79
C ASP A 14 -8.75 3.89 7.18
N VAL A 15 -8.11 2.87 7.67
CA VAL A 15 -8.25 1.51 7.15
C VAL A 15 -9.68 1.01 7.28
N ALA A 16 -10.37 1.39 8.36
CA ALA A 16 -11.76 0.95 8.56
C ALA A 16 -12.69 1.53 7.49
N ALA A 17 -12.50 2.81 7.16
CA ALA A 17 -13.30 3.44 6.12
C ALA A 17 -13.03 2.82 4.75
N VAL A 18 -11.77 2.52 4.46
CA VAL A 18 -11.39 1.86 3.22
C VAL A 18 -11.98 0.45 3.16
N ALA A 19 -11.88 -0.28 4.26
CA ALA A 19 -12.43 -1.65 4.34
C ALA A 19 -13.93 -1.67 4.06
N ALA A 20 -14.65 -0.65 4.47
CA ALA A 20 -16.09 -0.55 4.22
C ALA A 20 -16.40 -0.32 2.75
N ARG A 21 -15.53 0.34 2.02
CA ARG A 21 -15.74 0.70 0.61
C ARG A 21 -15.36 -0.39 -0.37
N ILE A 22 -14.33 -1.17 -0.06
CA ILE A 22 -13.77 -2.11 -1.03
C ILE A 22 -14.78 -3.17 -1.49
N PRO A 23 -15.54 -3.83 -0.60
CA PRO A 23 -16.51 -4.82 -1.07
C PRO A 23 -17.56 -4.24 -2.01
N ASP A 24 -18.00 -3.01 -1.75
CA ASP A 24 -18.99 -2.34 -2.58
C ASP A 24 -18.45 -2.06 -3.97
N ILE A 25 -17.23 -1.54 -4.04
CA ILE A 25 -16.58 -1.26 -5.31
C ILE A 25 -16.34 -2.56 -6.09
N ARG A 26 -15.86 -3.57 -5.42
CA ARG A 26 -15.59 -4.86 -6.04
C ARG A 26 -16.88 -5.48 -6.60
N ALA A 27 -17.98 -5.38 -5.85
CA ALA A 27 -19.27 -5.90 -6.27
C ALA A 27 -19.81 -5.17 -7.50
N ARG A 28 -19.57 -3.88 -7.60
CA ARG A 28 -20.08 -3.08 -8.70
C ARG A 28 -19.25 -3.17 -9.96
N THR A 29 -17.96 -3.40 -9.85
CA THR A 29 -17.05 -3.39 -10.99
C THR A 29 -16.63 -4.78 -11.45
N GLY A 30 -16.61 -5.74 -10.54
CA GLY A 30 -16.14 -7.09 -10.85
C GLY A 30 -14.65 -7.20 -11.12
N VAL A 31 -13.88 -6.15 -10.80
CA VAL A 31 -12.44 -6.14 -11.03
C VAL A 31 -11.67 -6.02 -9.73
N PRO A 32 -10.39 -6.42 -9.72
CA PRO A 32 -9.54 -6.22 -8.55
C PRO A 32 -9.45 -4.74 -8.18
N VAL A 33 -9.32 -4.45 -6.89
CA VAL A 33 -9.28 -3.09 -6.39
C VAL A 33 -7.94 -2.83 -5.70
N GLY A 34 -7.23 -1.81 -6.18
CA GLY A 34 -6.03 -1.31 -5.53
C GLY A 34 -6.38 -0.09 -4.68
N VAL A 35 -5.64 0.10 -3.60
CA VAL A 35 -5.84 1.24 -2.70
C VAL A 35 -4.59 2.11 -2.71
N GLY A 36 -4.79 3.40 -2.91
CA GLY A 36 -3.73 4.40 -2.86
C GLY A 36 -4.01 5.45 -1.80
N PHE A 37 -2.99 6.22 -1.47
CA PHE A 37 -3.02 7.28 -0.46
C PHE A 37 -2.72 6.78 0.94
N GLY A 38 -1.85 7.50 1.60
CA GLY A 38 -1.56 7.26 3.00
C GLY A 38 -0.73 6.03 3.29
N ILE A 39 -0.29 5.33 2.28
CA ILE A 39 0.55 4.16 2.47
C ILE A 39 1.99 4.62 2.61
N ARG A 40 2.56 4.48 3.79
CA ARG A 40 3.90 5.00 4.08
C ARG A 40 4.88 3.95 4.55
N ASP A 41 4.39 2.84 5.06
CA ASP A 41 5.26 1.85 5.66
C ASP A 41 4.68 0.44 5.51
N ALA A 42 5.45 -0.54 5.96
CA ALA A 42 5.04 -1.93 5.88
C ALA A 42 3.79 -2.22 6.70
N ALA A 43 3.64 -1.56 7.85
CA ALA A 43 2.48 -1.80 8.72
C ALA A 43 1.18 -1.33 8.06
N THR A 44 1.18 -0.13 7.49
CA THR A 44 0.01 0.40 6.80
C THR A 44 -0.31 -0.45 5.57
N ALA A 45 0.72 -0.79 4.79
CA ALA A 45 0.55 -1.63 3.61
C ALA A 45 0.00 -2.99 3.98
N ALA A 46 0.48 -3.58 5.06
CA ALA A 46 -0.01 -4.87 5.53
C ALA A 46 -1.49 -4.82 5.89
N ALA A 47 -1.90 -3.77 6.60
CA ALA A 47 -3.29 -3.60 6.99
C ALA A 47 -4.20 -3.48 5.77
N VAL A 48 -3.78 -2.71 4.77
CA VAL A 48 -4.56 -2.52 3.55
C VAL A 48 -4.54 -3.77 2.69
N ALA A 49 -3.44 -4.49 2.66
CA ALA A 49 -3.32 -5.72 1.86
C ALA A 49 -4.33 -6.80 2.27
N LYS A 50 -4.79 -6.75 3.51
CA LYS A 50 -5.80 -7.71 3.99
C LYS A 50 -7.17 -7.47 3.39
N ILE A 51 -7.44 -6.27 2.93
CA ILE A 51 -8.78 -5.88 2.48
C ILE A 51 -8.82 -5.48 1.00
N ALA A 52 -7.67 -5.26 0.38
CA ALA A 52 -7.60 -4.83 -1.02
C ALA A 52 -6.75 -5.81 -1.82
N ASP A 53 -6.88 -5.74 -3.12
CA ASP A 53 -6.14 -6.64 -4.02
C ASP A 53 -4.73 -6.12 -4.30
N ALA A 54 -4.52 -4.82 -4.17
CA ALA A 54 -3.23 -4.19 -4.41
C ALA A 54 -3.08 -2.93 -3.57
N VAL A 55 -1.84 -2.53 -3.36
CA VAL A 55 -1.50 -1.32 -2.63
C VAL A 55 -0.65 -0.44 -3.54
N VAL A 56 -1.01 0.84 -3.61
CA VAL A 56 -0.29 1.81 -4.43
C VAL A 56 0.45 2.77 -3.52
N VAL A 57 1.75 2.90 -3.73
CA VAL A 57 2.60 3.77 -2.93
C VAL A 57 3.21 4.84 -3.83
N GLY A 58 3.00 6.09 -3.52
CA GLY A 58 3.52 7.19 -4.32
C GLY A 58 4.35 8.17 -3.51
N SER A 59 3.71 8.99 -2.70
CA SER A 59 4.38 10.08 -1.99
C SER A 59 5.54 9.61 -1.12
N ARG A 60 5.43 8.48 -0.48
CA ARG A 60 6.51 7.95 0.37
C ARG A 60 7.75 7.62 -0.46
N ILE A 61 7.56 7.11 -1.67
CA ILE A 61 8.68 6.82 -2.56
C ILE A 61 9.36 8.12 -2.99
N ILE A 62 8.57 9.13 -3.33
CA ILE A 62 9.11 10.44 -3.70
C ILE A 62 9.91 11.04 -2.54
N GLU A 63 9.39 10.96 -1.32
CA GLU A 63 10.12 11.43 -0.15
C GLU A 63 11.46 10.71 0.02
N GLU A 64 11.49 9.40 -0.21
CA GLU A 64 12.72 8.64 -0.10
C GLU A 64 13.75 9.12 -1.13
N ILE A 65 13.32 9.39 -2.34
CA ILE A 65 14.19 9.90 -3.38
C ILE A 65 14.74 11.27 -2.99
N GLU A 66 13.89 12.15 -2.49
CA GLU A 66 14.28 13.50 -2.10
C GLU A 66 15.26 13.52 -0.94
N GLN A 67 15.13 12.60 -0.01
CA GLN A 67 15.99 12.51 1.17
C GLN A 67 17.29 11.76 0.91
N SER A 68 17.37 11.04 -0.18
CA SER A 68 18.53 10.23 -0.52
C SER A 68 19.56 11.05 -1.30
N VAL A 69 20.84 10.74 -1.09
CA VAL A 69 21.85 11.24 -2.02
C VAL A 69 21.60 10.55 -3.37
N PRO A 70 21.83 11.26 -4.50
CA PRO A 70 21.50 10.70 -5.82
C PRO A 70 22.09 9.31 -6.09
N ALA A 71 23.31 9.08 -5.64
CA ALA A 71 23.97 7.79 -5.85
C ALA A 71 23.29 6.63 -5.12
N GLN A 72 22.52 6.93 -4.06
CA GLN A 72 21.88 5.92 -3.23
C GLN A 72 20.37 5.85 -3.43
N ALA A 73 19.80 6.74 -4.22
CA ALA A 73 18.34 6.82 -4.33
C ALA A 73 17.70 5.54 -4.80
N CYS A 74 18.24 4.90 -5.83
CA CYS A 74 17.70 3.64 -6.34
C CYS A 74 17.76 2.54 -5.29
N ALA A 75 18.89 2.39 -4.61
CA ALA A 75 19.05 1.37 -3.59
C ALA A 75 18.08 1.60 -2.41
N ASN A 76 17.92 2.86 -2.01
CA ASN A 76 17.04 3.21 -0.91
C ASN A 76 15.58 2.95 -1.26
N VAL A 77 15.15 3.29 -2.46
CA VAL A 77 13.79 3.02 -2.92
C VAL A 77 13.55 1.51 -3.02
N LEU A 78 14.51 0.78 -3.54
CA LEU A 78 14.40 -0.66 -3.63
C LEU A 78 14.24 -1.30 -2.24
N ALA A 79 15.02 -0.85 -1.27
CA ALA A 79 14.91 -1.34 0.10
C ALA A 79 13.55 -1.01 0.71
N LEU A 80 13.04 0.20 0.49
CA LEU A 80 11.74 0.62 0.99
C LEU A 80 10.62 -0.23 0.40
N VAL A 81 10.63 -0.40 -0.91
CA VAL A 81 9.59 -1.19 -1.59
C VAL A 81 9.65 -2.65 -1.16
N ALA A 82 10.85 -3.19 -1.02
CA ALA A 82 11.02 -4.57 -0.56
C ALA A 82 10.49 -4.76 0.86
N GLU A 83 10.72 -3.80 1.74
CA GLU A 83 10.21 -3.84 3.10
C GLU A 83 8.68 -3.82 3.11
N ILE A 84 8.09 -2.93 2.33
CA ILE A 84 6.64 -2.83 2.21
C ILE A 84 6.07 -4.14 1.68
N ARG A 85 6.69 -4.68 0.65
CA ARG A 85 6.23 -5.94 0.04
C ARG A 85 6.29 -7.09 1.04
N ARG A 86 7.37 -7.19 1.80
CA ARG A 86 7.49 -8.23 2.82
C ARG A 86 6.41 -8.11 3.88
N GLY A 87 6.08 -6.88 4.29
CA GLY A 87 4.99 -6.65 5.23
C GLY A 87 3.66 -7.13 4.69
N MET A 88 3.38 -6.85 3.43
CA MET A 88 2.15 -7.30 2.78
C MET A 88 2.11 -8.83 2.68
N ASP A 89 3.19 -9.44 2.28
CA ASP A 89 3.27 -10.90 2.14
C ASP A 89 3.06 -11.59 3.49
N ALA A 90 3.65 -11.07 4.54
CA ALA A 90 3.48 -11.62 5.88
C ALA A 90 2.02 -11.52 6.35
N ALA A 91 1.35 -10.43 6.00
CA ALA A 91 -0.05 -10.22 6.39
C ALA A 91 -1.00 -11.15 5.67
N THR A 92 -0.68 -11.56 4.44
CA THR A 92 -1.57 -12.37 3.61
C THR A 92 -1.17 -13.83 3.52
N SER A 93 0.04 -14.18 3.94
CA SER A 93 0.57 -15.53 3.76
C SER A 93 -0.21 -16.59 4.54
N THR A 94 -0.85 -16.21 5.63
CA THR A 94 -1.61 -17.15 6.45
C THR A 94 -2.94 -17.55 5.81
N SER A 95 -3.39 -16.84 4.82
CA SER A 95 -4.66 -17.14 4.16
C SER A 95 -4.52 -18.22 3.09
N GLY A 96 -3.36 -18.78 2.91
CA GLY A 96 -3.09 -19.76 1.87
C GLY A 96 -3.32 -19.20 0.51
N GLY A 97 -3.22 -17.93 0.42
CA GLY A 97 -3.67 -17.25 -0.73
C GLY A 97 -2.79 -17.39 -1.94
N THR A 98 -3.30 -16.85 -2.96
CA THR A 98 -2.72 -16.78 -4.27
C THR A 98 -1.42 -16.04 -4.21
N THR A 99 -0.38 -16.66 -4.63
CA THR A 99 0.86 -15.96 -4.85
C THR A 99 0.73 -15.21 -6.17
N TRP A 100 0.70 -13.94 -6.08
CA TRP A 100 0.83 -13.12 -7.26
C TRP A 100 2.30 -13.11 -7.63
N ALA A 101 2.60 -13.69 -8.76
CA ALA A 101 3.94 -13.59 -9.28
C ALA A 101 4.19 -12.14 -9.67
N GLY A 102 5.15 -11.56 -9.14
CA GLY A 102 5.44 -10.19 -9.53
C GLY A 102 5.86 -9.34 -8.45
#